data_7af2f2c2f9a5cef18b292b60347d78f7
#
_entry.id   7af2f2c2f9a5cef18b292b60347d78f7
#
_cell.length_a   1.000
_cell.length_b   1.000
_cell.length_c   1.000
_cell.angle_alpha   90.00
_cell.angle_beta   90.00
_cell.angle_gamma   90.00
#
_symmetry.space_group_name_H-M   'P 1'
#
loop_
_entity.id
_entity.type
_entity.pdbx_description
1 polymer ?
#
loop_
_entity_poly.entity_id
_entity_poly.type
_entity_poly.pdbx_seq_one_letter_code
_entity_poly.pdbx_strand_id
1 'polypeptide(L)'
;MSALDATQAALAAEHAAVYGYGVVGGRIAPERRAEATAAYEAHRARREVLRRAVRDLGGAPVAAAAAYGLPFRVGDPAGAVRLAAVLEDRVAGVYSDLVRATEGPARREAAAALREAAVRAVRWRGGDVTFPGLAERA
;
A
#
# COMPACT_ATOMS: atom_id res chain seq x y z
N MET A 1 -18.25 -1.15 -9.68
CA MET A 1 -17.78 -0.95 -8.31
C MET A 1 -18.12 0.47 -7.87
N SER A 2 -18.88 0.61 -6.79
CA SER A 2 -19.25 1.92 -6.26
C SER A 2 -18.07 2.60 -5.57
N ALA A 3 -18.20 3.91 -5.31
CA ALA A 3 -17.20 4.63 -4.51
C ALA A 3 -17.04 4.00 -3.12
N LEU A 4 -18.13 3.59 -2.49
CA LEU A 4 -18.06 2.93 -1.18
C LEU A 4 -17.33 1.58 -1.26
N ASP A 5 -17.66 0.74 -2.25
CA ASP A 5 -16.99 -0.56 -2.43
C ASP A 5 -15.49 -0.39 -2.67
N ALA A 6 -15.12 0.56 -3.54
CA ALA A 6 -13.71 0.82 -3.85
C ALA A 6 -12.95 1.38 -2.64
N THR A 7 -13.60 2.23 -1.84
CA THR A 7 -13.02 2.79 -0.61
C THR A 7 -12.81 1.69 0.43
N GLN A 8 -13.80 0.79 0.62
CA GLN A 8 -13.65 -0.35 1.52
C GLN A 8 -12.54 -1.31 1.08
N ALA A 9 -12.42 -1.55 -0.23
CA ALA A 9 -11.33 -2.39 -0.77
C ALA A 9 -9.96 -1.75 -0.51
N ALA A 10 -9.85 -0.44 -0.68
CA ALA A 10 -8.61 0.29 -0.36
C ALA A 10 -8.29 0.23 1.13
N LEU A 11 -9.30 0.37 1.99
CA LEU A 11 -9.13 0.25 3.45
C LEU A 11 -8.65 -1.15 3.83
N ALA A 12 -9.24 -2.19 3.26
CA ALA A 12 -8.80 -3.56 3.51
C ALA A 12 -7.35 -3.78 3.08
N ALA A 13 -6.94 -3.21 1.93
CA ALA A 13 -5.55 -3.29 1.47
C ALA A 13 -4.59 -2.53 2.40
N GLU A 14 -5.01 -1.38 2.94
CA GLU A 14 -4.20 -0.63 3.90
C GLU A 14 -4.04 -1.40 5.22
N HIS A 15 -5.09 -2.07 5.70
CA HIS A 15 -4.96 -2.96 6.86
C HIS A 15 -3.94 -4.07 6.61
N ALA A 16 -4.00 -4.70 5.46
CA ALA A 16 -3.04 -5.75 5.09
C ALA A 16 -1.61 -5.20 4.93
N ALA A 17 -1.47 -4.00 4.38
CA ALA A 17 -0.16 -3.35 4.24
C ALA A 17 0.46 -3.02 5.59
N VAL A 18 -0.32 -2.51 6.52
CA VAL A 18 0.16 -2.23 7.91
C VAL A 18 0.66 -3.51 8.56
N TYR A 19 -0.11 -4.59 8.47
CA TYR A 19 0.31 -5.89 8.98
C TYR A 19 1.60 -6.36 8.29
N GLY A 20 1.63 -6.31 6.96
CA GLY A 20 2.78 -6.77 6.17
C GLY A 20 4.05 -5.99 6.47
N TYR A 21 3.95 -4.68 6.65
CA TYR A 21 5.11 -3.87 7.04
C TYR A 21 5.61 -4.17 8.46
N GLY A 22 4.75 -4.67 9.34
CA GLY A 22 5.20 -5.22 10.61
C GLY A 22 6.14 -6.41 10.41
N VAL A 23 5.82 -7.28 9.46
CA VAL A 23 6.68 -8.42 9.09
C VAL A 23 7.96 -7.93 8.41
N VAL A 24 7.85 -6.99 7.47
CA VAL A 24 9.02 -6.37 6.80
C VAL A 24 9.99 -5.80 7.84
N GLY A 25 9.49 -5.01 8.77
CA GLY A 25 10.30 -4.37 9.82
C GLY A 25 11.06 -5.35 10.69
N GLY A 26 10.53 -6.55 10.88
CA GLY A 26 11.18 -7.61 11.65
C GLY A 26 12.33 -8.32 10.93
N ARG A 27 12.46 -8.17 9.61
CA ARG A 27 13.46 -8.89 8.80
C ARG A 27 14.31 -7.99 7.92
N ILE A 28 13.94 -6.72 7.77
CA ILE A 28 14.66 -5.80 6.89
C ILE A 28 16.07 -5.52 7.39
N ALA A 29 17.00 -5.29 6.45
CA ALA A 29 18.37 -4.92 6.79
C ALA A 29 18.39 -3.56 7.51
N PRO A 30 19.31 -3.36 8.49
CA PRO A 30 19.35 -2.14 9.30
C PRO A 30 19.39 -0.84 8.48
N GLU A 31 20.11 -0.82 7.37
CA GLU A 31 20.26 0.34 6.49
C GLU A 31 18.96 0.76 5.78
N ARG A 32 17.96 -0.14 5.73
CA ARG A 32 16.64 0.16 5.14
C ARG A 32 15.53 0.24 6.18
N ARG A 33 15.85 0.16 7.46
CA ARG A 33 14.84 0.18 8.54
C ARG A 33 14.05 1.47 8.58
N ALA A 34 14.70 2.61 8.38
CA ALA A 34 14.02 3.91 8.36
C ALA A 34 13.01 4.00 7.22
N GLU A 35 13.35 3.47 6.05
CA GLU A 35 12.46 3.40 4.89
C GLU A 35 11.22 2.53 5.18
N ALA A 36 11.41 1.38 5.81
CA ALA A 36 10.32 0.50 6.20
C ALA A 36 9.39 1.16 7.23
N THR A 37 9.96 1.83 8.22
CA THR A 37 9.20 2.57 9.24
C THR A 37 8.38 3.70 8.60
N ALA A 38 8.98 4.45 7.68
CA ALA A 38 8.28 5.54 6.99
C ALA A 38 7.09 5.01 6.17
N ALA A 39 7.27 3.90 5.47
CA ALA A 39 6.19 3.26 4.72
C ALA A 39 5.07 2.75 5.65
N TYR A 40 5.43 2.09 6.75
CA TYR A 40 4.48 1.64 7.77
C TYR A 40 3.62 2.80 8.27
N GLU A 41 4.24 3.92 8.65
CA GLU A 41 3.52 5.09 9.14
C GLU A 41 2.65 5.74 8.06
N ALA A 42 3.11 5.77 6.81
CA ALA A 42 2.33 6.29 5.69
C ALA A 42 1.04 5.47 5.47
N HIS A 43 1.13 4.15 5.54
CA HIS A 43 -0.04 3.28 5.40
C HIS A 43 -1.00 3.41 6.59
N ARG A 44 -0.49 3.58 7.81
CA ARG A 44 -1.34 3.87 8.98
C ARG A 44 -2.13 5.17 8.78
N ALA A 45 -1.48 6.21 8.28
CA ALA A 45 -2.14 7.49 8.00
C ALA A 45 -3.22 7.35 6.92
N ARG A 46 -2.93 6.63 5.84
CA ARG A 46 -3.91 6.36 4.77
C ARG A 46 -5.10 5.56 5.30
N ARG A 47 -4.86 4.60 6.16
CA ARG A 47 -5.92 3.82 6.80
C ARG A 47 -6.93 4.72 7.52
N GLU A 48 -6.46 5.70 8.28
CA GLU A 48 -7.34 6.62 9.00
C GLU A 48 -8.14 7.53 8.05
N VAL A 49 -7.52 8.00 6.97
CA VAL A 49 -8.20 8.77 5.92
C VAL A 49 -9.34 7.95 5.29
N LEU A 50 -9.06 6.68 4.98
CA LEU A 50 -10.05 5.79 4.35
C LEU A 50 -11.18 5.42 5.30
N ARG A 51 -10.91 5.20 6.58
CA ARG A 51 -11.96 4.99 7.59
C ARG A 51 -12.95 6.15 7.61
N ARG A 52 -12.45 7.36 7.61
CA ARG A 52 -13.29 8.56 7.57
C ARG A 52 -14.08 8.64 6.26
N ALA A 53 -13.43 8.37 5.14
CA ALA A 53 -14.09 8.37 3.83
C ALA A 53 -15.24 7.35 3.75
N VAL A 54 -15.06 6.16 4.30
CA VAL A 54 -16.12 5.14 4.37
C VAL A 54 -17.33 5.66 5.17
N ARG A 55 -17.06 6.27 6.33
CA ARG A 55 -18.13 6.85 7.16
C ARG A 55 -18.86 7.97 6.43
N ASP A 56 -18.13 8.84 5.76
CA ASP A 56 -18.71 9.95 4.99
C ASP A 56 -19.60 9.45 3.84
N LEU A 57 -19.29 8.26 3.30
CA LEU A 57 -20.11 7.60 2.28
C LEU A 57 -21.27 6.79 2.87
N GLY A 58 -21.45 6.81 4.19
CA GLY A 58 -22.57 6.14 4.86
C GLY A 58 -22.31 4.67 5.19
N GLY A 59 -21.09 4.20 5.04
CA GLY A 59 -20.72 2.81 5.36
C GLY A 59 -20.10 2.64 6.73
N ALA A 60 -19.95 1.38 7.16
CA ALA A 60 -19.18 1.02 8.34
C ALA A 60 -17.80 0.52 7.90
N PRO A 61 -16.70 1.15 8.36
CA PRO A 61 -15.36 0.76 7.92
C PRO A 61 -15.06 -0.70 8.21
N VAL A 62 -14.52 -1.41 7.22
CA VAL A 62 -14.08 -2.79 7.41
C VAL A 62 -12.99 -2.83 8.49
N ALA A 63 -13.12 -3.80 9.42
CA ALA A 63 -12.17 -3.96 10.52
C ALA A 63 -10.90 -4.66 10.03
N ALA A 64 -9.78 -4.36 10.71
CA ALA A 64 -8.54 -5.10 10.51
C ALA A 64 -8.71 -6.56 10.98
N ALA A 65 -8.17 -7.50 10.23
CA ALA A 65 -8.06 -8.89 10.68
C ALA A 65 -6.95 -9.03 11.71
N ALA A 66 -7.01 -10.08 12.55
CA ALA A 66 -5.96 -10.38 13.53
C ALA A 66 -4.63 -10.71 12.84
N ALA A 67 -4.69 -11.36 11.66
CA ALA A 67 -3.53 -11.67 10.83
C ALA A 67 -3.97 -11.77 9.37
N TYR A 68 -2.99 -11.64 8.48
CA TYR A 68 -3.20 -11.77 7.03
C TYR A 68 -2.24 -12.81 6.47
N GLY A 69 -2.71 -13.59 5.50
CA GLY A 69 -1.85 -14.50 4.76
C GLY A 69 -0.82 -13.73 3.94
N LEU A 70 0.43 -14.14 4.04
CA LEU A 70 1.50 -13.55 3.23
C LEU A 70 1.62 -14.30 1.90
N PRO A 71 2.03 -13.62 0.81
CA PRO A 71 2.16 -14.28 -0.50
C PRO A 71 3.27 -15.32 -0.53
N PHE A 72 4.24 -15.23 0.38
CA PHE A 72 5.36 -16.16 0.52
C PHE A 72 5.96 -16.02 1.91
N ARG A 73 6.81 -16.98 2.28
CA ARG A 73 7.52 -16.95 3.55
C ARG A 73 8.62 -15.88 3.54
N VAL A 74 8.69 -15.09 4.60
CA VAL A 74 9.71 -14.04 4.77
C VAL A 74 10.68 -14.47 5.88
N GLY A 75 11.87 -14.92 5.49
CA GLY A 75 12.87 -15.41 6.43
C GLY A 75 14.18 -14.61 6.47
N ASP A 76 14.36 -13.67 5.55
CA ASP A 76 15.58 -12.91 5.39
C ASP A 76 15.32 -11.49 4.89
N PRO A 77 16.34 -10.60 4.86
CA PRO A 77 16.18 -9.23 4.36
C PRO A 77 15.72 -9.15 2.90
N ALA A 78 16.19 -10.04 2.03
CA ALA A 78 15.76 -10.06 0.62
C ALA A 78 14.27 -10.38 0.50
N GLY A 79 13.78 -11.32 1.29
CA GLY A 79 12.34 -11.64 1.37
C GLY A 79 11.53 -10.47 1.88
N ALA A 80 12.05 -9.72 2.85
CA ALA A 80 11.38 -8.51 3.37
C ALA A 80 11.23 -7.45 2.27
N VAL A 81 12.27 -7.21 1.48
CA VAL A 81 12.22 -6.27 0.34
C VAL A 81 11.18 -6.71 -0.69
N ARG A 82 11.16 -8.01 -1.03
CA ARG A 82 10.16 -8.54 -1.97
C ARG A 82 8.75 -8.39 -1.45
N LEU A 83 8.53 -8.65 -0.15
CA LEU A 83 7.22 -8.47 0.46
C LEU A 83 6.79 -7.00 0.38
N ALA A 84 7.67 -6.07 0.75
CA ALA A 84 7.37 -4.63 0.69
C ALA A 84 6.94 -4.22 -0.73
N ALA A 85 7.66 -4.66 -1.75
CA ALA A 85 7.31 -4.35 -3.14
C ALA A 85 5.94 -4.91 -3.53
N VAL A 86 5.63 -6.15 -3.14
CA VAL A 86 4.33 -6.77 -3.42
C VAL A 86 3.20 -6.04 -2.70
N LEU A 87 3.41 -5.62 -1.44
CA LEU A 87 2.42 -4.85 -0.69
C LEU A 87 2.10 -3.54 -1.41
N GLU A 88 3.12 -2.83 -1.89
CA GLU A 88 2.92 -1.57 -2.61
C GLU A 88 2.20 -1.79 -3.95
N ASP A 89 2.51 -2.85 -4.68
CA ASP A 89 1.80 -3.19 -5.92
C ASP A 89 0.31 -3.45 -5.67
N ARG A 90 -0.02 -4.17 -4.60
CA ARG A 90 -1.41 -4.47 -4.24
C ARG A 90 -2.15 -3.20 -3.86
N VAL A 91 -1.53 -2.36 -3.06
CA VAL A 91 -2.09 -1.05 -2.67
C VAL A 91 -2.30 -0.19 -3.91
N ALA A 92 -1.33 -0.12 -4.82
CA ALA A 92 -1.47 0.63 -6.07
C ALA A 92 -2.67 0.13 -6.90
N GLY A 93 -2.89 -1.18 -6.97
CA GLY A 93 -4.01 -1.76 -7.69
C GLY A 93 -5.36 -1.30 -7.15
N VAL A 94 -5.56 -1.31 -5.83
CA VAL A 94 -6.83 -0.89 -5.23
C VAL A 94 -7.03 0.63 -5.35
N TYR A 95 -5.97 1.43 -5.27
CA TYR A 95 -6.09 2.87 -5.49
C TYR A 95 -6.38 3.20 -6.97
N SER A 96 -5.89 2.41 -7.91
CA SER A 96 -6.28 2.53 -9.31
C SER A 96 -7.79 2.36 -9.49
N ASP A 97 -8.37 1.35 -8.81
CA ASP A 97 -9.83 1.15 -8.81
C ASP A 97 -10.55 2.34 -8.17
N LEU A 98 -10.02 2.86 -7.06
CA LEU A 98 -10.61 3.99 -6.37
C LEU A 98 -10.59 5.26 -7.21
N VAL A 99 -9.51 5.50 -7.98
CA VAL A 99 -9.46 6.61 -8.94
C VAL A 99 -10.62 6.52 -9.94
N ARG A 100 -10.89 5.32 -10.46
CA ARG A 100 -11.97 5.12 -11.40
C ARG A 100 -13.36 5.27 -10.79
N ALA A 101 -13.50 4.97 -9.52
CA ALA A 101 -14.80 4.96 -8.81
C ALA A 101 -15.14 6.30 -8.17
N THR A 102 -14.27 7.31 -8.22
CA THR A 102 -14.44 8.59 -7.53
C THR A 102 -14.27 9.77 -8.47
N GLU A 103 -14.64 10.96 -7.98
CA GLU A 103 -14.50 12.23 -8.70
C GLU A 103 -14.00 13.31 -7.73
N GLY A 104 -13.55 14.43 -8.30
CA GLY A 104 -13.17 15.61 -7.53
C GLY A 104 -12.06 15.35 -6.52
N PRO A 105 -12.19 15.89 -5.29
CA PRO A 105 -11.16 15.75 -4.24
C PRO A 105 -10.85 14.29 -3.91
N ALA A 106 -11.86 13.43 -3.86
CA ALA A 106 -11.65 12.00 -3.56
C ALA A 106 -10.78 11.32 -4.63
N ARG A 107 -11.00 11.65 -5.91
CA ARG A 107 -10.17 11.12 -7.01
C ARG A 107 -8.74 11.63 -6.91
N ARG A 108 -8.54 12.90 -6.60
CA ARG A 108 -7.21 13.48 -6.45
C ARG A 108 -6.44 12.82 -5.31
N GLU A 109 -7.10 12.56 -4.20
CA GLU A 109 -6.52 11.87 -3.05
C GLU A 109 -6.14 10.43 -3.40
N ALA A 110 -7.01 9.72 -4.11
CA ALA A 110 -6.74 8.36 -4.57
C ALA A 110 -5.56 8.32 -5.56
N ALA A 111 -5.48 9.29 -6.48
CA ALA A 111 -4.37 9.40 -7.42
C ALA A 111 -3.05 9.68 -6.72
N ALA A 112 -3.04 10.52 -5.69
CA ALA A 112 -1.84 10.79 -4.88
C ALA A 112 -1.37 9.51 -4.17
N ALA A 113 -2.29 8.77 -3.56
CA ALA A 113 -1.98 7.51 -2.89
C ALA A 113 -1.46 6.45 -3.86
N LEU A 114 -2.06 6.36 -5.04
CA LEU A 114 -1.61 5.47 -6.12
C LEU A 114 -0.15 5.77 -6.50
N ARG A 115 0.16 7.04 -6.73
CA ARG A 115 1.52 7.47 -7.09
C ARG A 115 2.53 7.14 -6.01
N GLU A 116 2.20 7.41 -4.74
CA GLU A 116 3.05 7.12 -3.60
C GLU A 116 3.38 5.62 -3.52
N ALA A 117 2.37 4.77 -3.66
CA ALA A 117 2.56 3.32 -3.64
C ALA A 117 3.42 2.84 -4.82
N ALA A 118 3.17 3.34 -6.02
CA ALA A 118 3.95 2.98 -7.20
C ALA A 118 5.42 3.38 -7.05
N VAL A 119 5.69 4.56 -6.52
CA VAL A 119 7.05 5.03 -6.26
C VAL A 119 7.74 4.16 -5.22
N ARG A 120 7.05 3.79 -4.13
CA ARG A 120 7.63 2.90 -3.12
C ARG A 120 7.97 1.53 -3.71
N ALA A 121 7.10 0.97 -4.55
CA ALA A 121 7.36 -0.32 -5.20
C ALA A 121 8.66 -0.29 -6.01
N VAL A 122 8.86 0.78 -6.78
CA VAL A 122 10.10 0.98 -7.56
C VAL A 122 11.32 1.07 -6.64
N ARG A 123 11.21 1.86 -5.58
CA ARG A 123 12.31 2.04 -4.61
C ARG A 123 12.68 0.73 -3.92
N TRP A 124 11.70 -0.09 -3.54
CA TRP A 124 11.96 -1.38 -2.93
C TRP A 124 12.68 -2.33 -3.90
N ARG A 125 12.32 -2.29 -5.19
CA ARG A 125 12.89 -3.19 -6.19
C ARG A 125 14.30 -2.85 -6.65
N GLY A 126 14.73 -1.61 -6.55
CA GLY A 126 16.04 -1.35 -7.08
C GLY A 126 16.63 0.03 -6.85
N GLY A 127 15.84 0.95 -6.35
CA GLY A 127 16.33 2.28 -5.97
C GLY A 127 16.88 3.18 -7.10
N ASP A 128 17.43 2.63 -8.15
CA ASP A 128 18.13 3.35 -9.20
C ASP A 128 17.38 3.47 -10.53
N VAL A 129 16.08 3.15 -10.52
CA VAL A 129 15.29 3.26 -11.74
C VAL A 129 14.90 4.73 -11.94
N THR A 130 15.60 5.42 -12.82
CA THR A 130 15.37 6.83 -13.12
C THR A 130 13.98 7.05 -13.75
N PHE A 131 13.51 6.09 -14.54
CA PHE A 131 12.20 6.15 -15.17
C PHE A 131 11.45 4.83 -14.93
N PRO A 132 10.27 4.87 -14.25
CA PRO A 132 9.46 3.69 -14.07
C PRO A 132 9.11 3.03 -15.42
N GLY A 133 9.23 1.72 -15.51
CA GLY A 133 8.92 0.96 -16.71
C GLY A 133 10.08 0.74 -17.68
N LEU A 134 11.21 1.43 -17.53
CA LEU A 134 12.36 1.20 -18.41
C LEU A 134 13.08 -0.12 -18.11
N ALA A 135 13.13 -0.51 -16.84
CA ALA A 135 13.74 -1.77 -16.44
C ALA A 135 13.02 -2.99 -17.02
N GLU A 136 11.74 -2.87 -17.28
CA GLU A 136 10.90 -3.92 -17.87
C GLU A 136 11.16 -4.12 -19.37
N ARG A 137 11.84 -3.19 -20.00
CA ARG A 137 12.16 -3.20 -21.43
C ARG A 137 13.61 -3.62 -21.74
N ALA A 138 14.38 -3.75 -20.70
CA ALA A 138 15.74 -4.26 -20.79
C ALA A 138 15.77 -5.77 -20.63
#